data_906c185e4ff5c3bd83627af054606c23
#
_entry.id   906c185e4ff5c3bd83627af054606c23
#
_cell.length_a   1.000
_cell.length_b   1.000
_cell.length_c   1.000
_cell.angle_alpha   90.00
_cell.angle_beta   90.00
_cell.angle_gamma   90.00
#
_symmetry.space_group_name_H-M   'P 1'
#
loop_
_entity.id
_entity.type
_entity.pdbx_description
1 polymer ?
#
loop_
_entity_poly.entity_id
_entity_poly.type
_entity_poly.pdbx_seq_one_letter_code
_entity_poly.pdbx_strand_id
1 'polypeptide(L)'
;MITTDFVPGSPCWLDLGAPDVPAAAAFYGPVLGWEFTPPPGTDGFLLADAAGRTAGGIGPLTERGARSAWMPYFFTPDVHETAASVLRAGGTVRVEPRDVPGWASLAQFTDPQGARFAVLTPGPAGGLGAVDGPGGLCWTELYATDAAGALAFYETVFGWQHEDTPMPGGDGTYTIVTPAGQPAERMHGGVLQVGPAELTLSRGTPSWHPVFAVPSCDEAADRVRDRGGIVVIGPETAPGIGRMAVCTDPSGADFVLMTPER
;
A
#
# COMPACT_ATOMS: atom_id res chain seq x y z
N MET A 1 -14.56 -0.66 0.91
CA MET A 1 -13.71 -1.72 1.52
C MET A 1 -12.97 -2.48 0.43
N ILE A 2 -11.73 -2.85 0.70
CA ILE A 2 -10.93 -3.68 -0.21
C ILE A 2 -11.51 -5.09 -0.22
N THR A 3 -11.57 -5.71 -1.39
CA THR A 3 -12.13 -7.06 -1.55
C THR A 3 -11.21 -7.92 -2.42
N THR A 4 -11.45 -9.21 -2.48
CA THR A 4 -10.67 -10.18 -3.27
C THR A 4 -11.20 -10.42 -4.68
N ASP A 5 -12.34 -9.83 -5.04
CA ASP A 5 -12.85 -9.75 -6.42
C ASP A 5 -12.31 -8.45 -7.05
N PHE A 6 -11.11 -8.52 -7.60
CA PHE A 6 -10.41 -7.35 -8.11
C PHE A 6 -11.11 -6.76 -9.34
N VAL A 7 -11.25 -5.44 -9.32
CA VAL A 7 -11.74 -4.64 -10.45
C VAL A 7 -10.64 -3.65 -10.88
N PRO A 8 -10.62 -3.16 -12.13
CA PRO A 8 -9.59 -2.23 -12.58
C PRO A 8 -9.39 -1.07 -11.59
N GLY A 9 -8.14 -0.83 -11.20
CA GLY A 9 -7.76 0.18 -10.24
C GLY A 9 -7.94 -0.19 -8.76
N SER A 10 -8.47 -1.38 -8.40
CA SER A 10 -8.51 -1.82 -7.00
C SER A 10 -7.16 -2.37 -6.54
N PRO A 11 -6.76 -2.22 -5.25
CA PRO A 11 -5.58 -2.88 -4.72
C PRO A 11 -5.70 -4.40 -4.83
N CYS A 12 -4.68 -5.07 -5.36
CA CYS A 12 -4.70 -6.52 -5.58
C CYS A 12 -3.44 -7.23 -5.07
N TRP A 13 -2.38 -6.48 -4.74
CA TRP A 13 -1.13 -7.00 -4.19
C TRP A 13 -0.38 -5.90 -3.44
N LEU A 14 0.59 -6.31 -2.61
CA LEU A 14 1.43 -5.43 -1.81
C LEU A 14 2.80 -6.06 -1.60
N ASP A 15 3.88 -5.34 -1.93
CA ASP A 15 5.25 -5.77 -1.70
C ASP A 15 6.01 -4.80 -0.81
N LEU A 16 6.80 -5.35 0.12
CA LEU A 16 7.86 -4.61 0.80
C LEU A 16 9.20 -4.90 0.11
N GLY A 17 9.86 -3.86 -0.36
CA GLY A 17 11.28 -3.93 -0.68
C GLY A 17 12.11 -3.75 0.60
N ALA A 18 12.90 -4.75 1.00
CA ALA A 18 13.70 -4.71 2.23
C ALA A 18 15.19 -4.93 1.97
N PRO A 19 16.10 -4.24 2.70
CA PRO A 19 17.54 -4.49 2.62
C PRO A 19 17.94 -5.84 3.26
N ASP A 20 17.15 -6.32 4.22
CA ASP A 20 17.31 -7.59 4.92
C ASP A 20 15.93 -8.24 5.06
N VAL A 21 15.61 -9.17 4.16
CA VAL A 21 14.30 -9.84 4.10
C VAL A 21 14.02 -10.68 5.35
N PRO A 22 14.96 -11.48 5.88
CA PRO A 22 14.78 -12.17 7.16
C PRO A 22 14.49 -11.23 8.34
N ALA A 23 15.19 -10.10 8.45
CA ALA A 23 14.96 -9.13 9.51
C ALA A 23 13.56 -8.47 9.38
N ALA A 24 13.15 -8.12 8.16
CA ALA A 24 11.81 -7.62 7.91
C ALA A 24 10.73 -8.64 8.27
N ALA A 25 10.89 -9.90 7.90
CA ALA A 25 9.95 -10.97 8.28
C ALA A 25 9.88 -11.16 9.81
N ALA A 26 11.02 -11.10 10.52
CA ALA A 26 11.07 -11.17 11.99
C ALA A 26 10.39 -9.97 12.67
N PHE A 27 10.30 -8.82 11.99
CA PHE A 27 9.56 -7.64 12.44
C PHE A 27 8.06 -7.78 12.16
N TYR A 28 7.66 -7.95 10.90
CA TYR A 28 6.24 -7.94 10.52
C TYR A 28 5.45 -9.15 11.00
N GLY A 29 6.09 -10.31 11.17
CA GLY A 29 5.44 -11.51 11.69
C GLY A 29 4.71 -11.26 13.01
N PRO A 30 5.39 -10.84 14.09
CA PRO A 30 4.73 -10.54 15.36
C PRO A 30 3.84 -9.29 15.33
N VAL A 31 4.16 -8.27 14.52
CA VAL A 31 3.40 -7.01 14.46
C VAL A 31 2.03 -7.25 13.83
N LEU A 32 1.97 -7.96 12.69
CA LEU A 32 0.76 -8.17 11.91
C LEU A 32 0.16 -9.58 12.05
N GLY A 33 0.84 -10.48 12.77
CA GLY A 33 0.42 -11.88 12.90
C GLY A 33 0.66 -12.69 11.63
N TRP A 34 1.70 -12.35 10.86
CA TRP A 34 2.02 -13.02 9.61
C TRP A 34 2.95 -14.22 9.77
N GLU A 35 2.71 -15.23 8.96
CA GLU A 35 3.64 -16.32 8.69
C GLU A 35 4.28 -16.12 7.32
N PHE A 36 5.50 -16.63 7.12
CA PHE A 36 6.24 -16.41 5.89
C PHE A 36 6.70 -17.71 5.26
N THR A 37 6.52 -17.82 3.94
CA THR A 37 6.96 -18.97 3.17
C THR A 37 7.70 -18.52 1.90
N PRO A 38 8.84 -19.13 1.56
CA PRO A 38 9.50 -18.88 0.28
C PRO A 38 8.71 -19.54 -0.85
N PRO A 39 8.26 -18.80 -1.88
CA PRO A 39 7.63 -19.42 -3.04
C PRO A 39 8.65 -20.19 -3.87
N PRO A 40 8.26 -21.30 -4.53
CA PRO A 40 9.16 -22.10 -5.34
C PRO A 40 9.84 -21.29 -6.45
N GLY A 41 11.17 -21.44 -6.58
CA GLY A 41 11.95 -20.82 -7.67
C GLY A 41 12.23 -19.33 -7.50
N THR A 42 12.03 -18.77 -6.31
CA THR A 42 12.38 -17.38 -6.00
C THR A 42 13.47 -17.30 -4.95
N ASP A 43 14.54 -16.56 -5.24
CA ASP A 43 15.61 -16.30 -4.27
C ASP A 43 15.30 -15.05 -3.44
N GLY A 44 15.29 -15.21 -2.12
CA GLY A 44 15.19 -14.11 -1.16
C GLY A 44 13.83 -13.43 -1.08
N PHE A 45 12.79 -13.92 -1.76
CA PHE A 45 11.43 -13.43 -1.65
C PHE A 45 10.63 -14.31 -0.68
N LEU A 46 9.80 -13.68 0.15
CA LEU A 46 8.89 -14.36 1.07
C LEU A 46 7.45 -13.92 0.81
N LEU A 47 6.55 -14.89 0.72
CA LEU A 47 5.11 -14.66 0.78
C LEU A 47 4.70 -14.49 2.23
N ALA A 48 3.92 -13.46 2.52
CA ALA A 48 3.27 -13.21 3.79
C ALA A 48 1.86 -13.80 3.79
N ASP A 49 1.53 -14.53 4.83
CA ASP A 49 0.23 -15.15 5.03
C ASP A 49 -0.37 -14.68 6.37
N ALA A 50 -1.62 -14.26 6.34
CA ALA A 50 -2.41 -13.93 7.52
C ALA A 50 -3.56 -14.95 7.66
N ALA A 51 -3.44 -15.85 8.63
CA ALA A 51 -4.44 -16.89 8.93
C ALA A 51 -4.83 -17.75 7.72
N GLY A 52 -3.85 -18.25 6.97
CA GLY A 52 -4.03 -19.11 5.79
C GLY A 52 -4.44 -18.36 4.51
N ARG A 53 -4.26 -17.02 4.47
CA ARG A 53 -4.60 -16.18 3.32
C ARG A 53 -3.45 -15.23 2.99
N THR A 54 -3.09 -15.14 1.72
CA THR A 54 -2.00 -14.29 1.26
C THR A 54 -2.24 -12.81 1.60
N ALA A 55 -1.29 -12.21 2.30
CA ALA A 55 -1.34 -10.81 2.74
C ALA A 55 -0.39 -9.89 1.97
N GLY A 56 0.54 -10.45 1.19
CA GLY A 56 1.52 -9.70 0.40
C GLY A 56 2.85 -10.40 0.28
N GLY A 57 3.92 -9.67 0.03
CA GLY A 57 5.26 -10.20 -0.07
C GLY A 57 6.34 -9.31 0.51
N ILE A 58 7.51 -9.90 0.79
CA ILE A 58 8.73 -9.17 1.14
C ILE A 58 9.85 -9.66 0.22
N GLY A 59 10.46 -8.74 -0.50
CA GLY A 59 11.55 -9.03 -1.42
C GLY A 59 12.80 -8.19 -1.17
N PRO A 60 13.96 -8.61 -1.70
CA PRO A 60 15.19 -7.83 -1.58
C PRO A 60 15.08 -6.55 -2.41
N LEU A 61 15.74 -5.47 -1.95
CA LEU A 61 15.94 -4.27 -2.75
C LEU A 61 16.84 -4.59 -3.95
N THR A 62 16.34 -4.37 -5.15
CA THR A 62 17.05 -4.67 -6.40
C THR A 62 17.73 -3.44 -7.01
N GLU A 63 17.27 -2.24 -6.68
CA GLU A 63 17.83 -0.98 -7.19
C GLU A 63 18.92 -0.44 -6.27
N ARG A 64 20.04 -0.02 -6.85
CA ARG A 64 21.16 0.58 -6.11
C ARG A 64 20.71 1.87 -5.42
N GLY A 65 20.86 1.94 -4.09
CA GLY A 65 20.45 3.10 -3.30
C GLY A 65 18.95 3.18 -3.02
N ALA A 66 18.20 2.16 -3.41
CA ALA A 66 16.79 2.04 -3.00
C ALA A 66 16.66 1.90 -1.49
N ARG A 67 15.53 2.32 -0.97
CA ARG A 67 15.20 2.24 0.44
C ARG A 67 14.04 1.28 0.64
N SER A 68 13.95 0.75 1.86
CA SER A 68 12.79 0.00 2.30
C SER A 68 11.53 0.85 2.13
N ALA A 69 10.56 0.31 1.42
CA ALA A 69 9.27 0.93 1.20
C ALA A 69 8.24 -0.11 0.76
N TRP A 70 7.01 0.11 1.17
CA TRP A 70 5.87 -0.60 0.64
C TRP A 70 5.50 -0.09 -0.74
N MET A 71 5.06 -0.98 -1.62
CA MET A 71 4.55 -0.68 -2.94
C MET A 71 3.19 -1.36 -3.14
N PRO A 72 2.09 -0.59 -3.25
CA PRO A 72 0.80 -1.12 -3.62
C PRO A 72 0.77 -1.46 -5.11
N TYR A 73 0.09 -2.56 -5.43
CA TYR A 73 -0.22 -2.96 -6.79
C TYR A 73 -1.72 -2.86 -7.01
N PHE A 74 -2.09 -2.14 -8.06
CA PHE A 74 -3.47 -2.00 -8.47
C PHE A 74 -3.77 -2.95 -9.62
N PHE A 75 -4.94 -3.57 -9.59
CA PHE A 75 -5.37 -4.51 -10.62
C PHE A 75 -5.56 -3.82 -11.96
N THR A 76 -5.06 -4.46 -13.01
CA THR A 76 -5.35 -4.11 -14.40
C THR A 76 -5.56 -5.37 -15.23
N PRO A 77 -6.50 -5.38 -16.20
CA PRO A 77 -6.60 -6.47 -17.15
C PRO A 77 -5.49 -6.49 -18.19
N ASP A 78 -4.79 -5.35 -18.41
CA ASP A 78 -3.71 -5.20 -19.39
C ASP A 78 -2.61 -4.26 -18.87
N VAL A 79 -1.46 -4.87 -18.51
CA VAL A 79 -0.31 -4.13 -17.97
C VAL A 79 0.35 -3.23 -19.03
N HIS A 80 0.28 -3.60 -20.33
CA HIS A 80 0.86 -2.81 -21.41
C HIS A 80 0.03 -1.56 -21.71
N GLU A 81 -1.30 -1.71 -21.76
CA GLU A 81 -2.19 -0.59 -21.94
C GLU A 81 -2.09 0.40 -20.77
N THR A 82 -2.03 -0.11 -19.56
CA THR A 82 -1.84 0.73 -18.36
C THR A 82 -0.49 1.46 -18.39
N ALA A 83 0.58 0.81 -18.81
CA ALA A 83 1.90 1.46 -18.95
C ALA A 83 1.83 2.62 -19.97
N ALA A 84 1.16 2.41 -21.09
CA ALA A 84 0.95 3.49 -22.07
C ALA A 84 0.09 4.64 -21.50
N SER A 85 -0.91 4.34 -20.69
CA SER A 85 -1.73 5.35 -19.97
C SER A 85 -0.91 6.15 -18.98
N VAL A 86 -0.08 5.49 -18.17
CA VAL A 86 0.82 6.13 -17.20
C VAL A 86 1.76 7.12 -17.90
N LEU A 87 2.38 6.72 -19.01
CA LEU A 87 3.27 7.60 -19.79
C LEU A 87 2.52 8.80 -20.35
N ARG A 88 1.31 8.60 -20.91
CA ARG A 88 0.49 9.71 -21.41
C ARG A 88 0.07 10.69 -20.33
N ALA A 89 -0.15 10.19 -19.11
CA ALA A 89 -0.51 11.00 -17.93
C ALA A 89 0.69 11.68 -17.25
N GLY A 90 1.92 11.50 -17.77
CA GLY A 90 3.14 12.14 -17.25
C GLY A 90 3.86 11.35 -16.16
N GLY A 91 3.47 10.12 -15.88
CA GLY A 91 4.23 9.20 -15.03
C GLY A 91 5.42 8.58 -15.75
N THR A 92 6.21 7.79 -15.05
CA THR A 92 7.40 7.11 -15.59
C THR A 92 7.37 5.62 -15.32
N VAL A 93 7.92 4.84 -16.25
CA VAL A 93 8.08 3.39 -16.08
C VAL A 93 9.39 3.12 -15.34
N ARG A 94 9.32 2.35 -14.25
CA ARG A 94 10.48 1.87 -13.48
C ARG A 94 10.83 0.42 -13.81
N VAL A 95 9.80 -0.42 -13.95
CA VAL A 95 9.92 -1.79 -14.44
C VAL A 95 8.94 -1.96 -15.58
N GLU A 96 9.47 -2.26 -16.76
CA GLU A 96 8.67 -2.50 -17.97
C GLU A 96 7.66 -3.64 -17.76
N PRO A 97 6.52 -3.60 -18.45
CA PRO A 97 5.55 -4.69 -18.45
C PRO A 97 6.23 -6.04 -18.71
N ARG A 98 6.02 -6.99 -17.81
CA ARG A 98 6.60 -8.33 -17.93
C ARG A 98 5.72 -9.40 -17.30
N ASP A 99 5.85 -10.60 -17.79
CA ASP A 99 5.27 -11.80 -17.19
C ASP A 99 6.23 -12.40 -16.16
N VAL A 100 5.66 -12.81 -15.03
CA VAL A 100 6.30 -13.67 -14.04
C VAL A 100 5.63 -15.05 -14.16
N PRO A 101 6.28 -16.04 -14.77
CA PRO A 101 5.65 -17.30 -15.12
C PRO A 101 4.96 -17.98 -13.94
N GLY A 102 3.69 -18.35 -14.12
CA GLY A 102 2.88 -19.01 -13.09
C GLY A 102 2.35 -18.12 -11.99
N TRP A 103 2.72 -16.83 -11.98
CA TRP A 103 2.29 -15.90 -10.93
C TRP A 103 1.44 -14.73 -11.45
N ALA A 104 1.98 -13.84 -12.28
CA ALA A 104 1.28 -12.62 -12.70
C ALA A 104 1.98 -11.95 -13.89
N SER A 105 1.28 -11.01 -14.55
CA SER A 105 1.90 -9.96 -15.35
C SER A 105 1.93 -8.66 -14.55
N LEU A 106 3.03 -7.93 -14.55
CA LEU A 106 3.21 -6.72 -13.74
C LEU A 106 4.04 -5.64 -14.45
N ALA A 107 3.89 -4.41 -13.96
CA ALA A 107 4.75 -3.27 -14.27
C ALA A 107 4.84 -2.34 -13.06
N GLN A 108 5.95 -1.59 -12.92
CA GLN A 108 6.14 -0.64 -11.82
C GLN A 108 6.38 0.76 -12.35
N PHE A 109 5.86 1.74 -11.64
CA PHE A 109 5.81 3.12 -12.09
C PHE A 109 6.16 4.11 -10.98
N THR A 110 6.35 5.35 -11.41
CA THR A 110 6.35 6.53 -10.55
C THR A 110 5.35 7.51 -11.13
N ASP A 111 4.48 8.07 -10.29
CA ASP A 111 3.56 9.13 -10.70
C ASP A 111 4.31 10.47 -10.94
N PRO A 112 3.66 11.51 -11.46
CA PRO A 112 4.33 12.79 -11.75
C PRO A 112 4.96 13.48 -10.53
N GLN A 113 4.56 13.13 -9.31
CA GLN A 113 5.07 13.72 -8.09
C GLN A 113 6.14 12.85 -7.39
N GLY A 114 6.38 11.63 -7.88
CA GLY A 114 7.39 10.72 -7.36
C GLY A 114 6.86 9.56 -6.53
N ALA A 115 5.54 9.44 -6.33
CA ALA A 115 4.98 8.30 -5.62
C ALA A 115 5.09 7.03 -6.46
N ARG A 116 5.60 5.98 -5.83
CA ARG A 116 5.83 4.67 -6.46
C ARG A 116 4.61 3.79 -6.31
N PHE A 117 4.20 3.18 -7.41
CA PHE A 117 3.11 2.20 -7.44
C PHE A 117 3.37 1.16 -8.52
N ALA A 118 2.59 0.10 -8.50
CA ALA A 118 2.66 -0.93 -9.52
C ALA A 118 1.27 -1.32 -10.00
N VAL A 119 1.22 -2.03 -11.11
CA VAL A 119 0.01 -2.70 -11.56
C VAL A 119 0.27 -4.19 -11.74
N LEU A 120 -0.77 -4.96 -11.60
CA LEU A 120 -0.70 -6.41 -11.66
C LEU A 120 -1.97 -6.99 -12.28
N THR A 121 -1.78 -7.95 -13.18
CA THR A 121 -2.80 -8.89 -13.61
C THR A 121 -2.48 -10.23 -12.92
N PRO A 122 -3.23 -10.64 -11.87
CA PRO A 122 -2.95 -11.88 -11.16
C PRO A 122 -3.09 -13.10 -12.07
N GLY A 123 -2.14 -14.03 -11.94
CA GLY A 123 -2.23 -15.34 -12.56
C GLY A 123 -2.98 -16.34 -11.65
N PRO A 124 -2.79 -17.66 -11.89
CA PRO A 124 -3.49 -18.71 -11.14
C PRO A 124 -3.23 -18.70 -9.62
N ALA A 125 -2.09 -18.15 -9.18
CA ALA A 125 -1.76 -18.02 -7.75
C ALA A 125 -2.58 -16.93 -7.03
N GLY A 126 -3.33 -16.12 -7.79
CA GLY A 126 -4.19 -15.06 -7.25
C GLY A 126 -3.42 -13.82 -6.80
N GLY A 127 -4.13 -12.91 -6.13
CA GLY A 127 -3.61 -11.71 -5.49
C GLY A 127 -3.74 -11.80 -3.96
N LEU A 128 -4.07 -10.66 -3.33
CA LEU A 128 -4.36 -10.61 -1.89
C LEU A 128 -5.56 -11.51 -1.55
N GLY A 129 -5.39 -12.34 -0.53
CA GLY A 129 -6.46 -13.14 0.07
C GLY A 129 -6.87 -12.60 1.45
N ALA A 130 -5.96 -11.94 2.16
CA ALA A 130 -6.20 -11.29 3.44
C ALA A 130 -6.44 -9.80 3.22
N VAL A 131 -7.69 -9.38 3.28
CA VAL A 131 -8.13 -7.98 3.17
C VAL A 131 -9.17 -7.68 4.23
N ASP A 132 -9.26 -6.42 4.68
CA ASP A 132 -10.25 -5.91 5.64
C ASP A 132 -10.41 -6.71 6.94
N GLY A 133 -9.45 -7.56 7.28
CA GLY A 133 -9.41 -8.35 8.49
C GLY A 133 -8.03 -8.33 9.14
N PRO A 134 -7.87 -8.94 10.33
CA PRO A 134 -6.61 -8.94 11.05
C PRO A 134 -5.41 -9.37 10.20
N GLY A 135 -4.38 -8.52 10.16
CA GLY A 135 -3.18 -8.69 9.33
C GLY A 135 -3.37 -8.38 7.85
N GLY A 136 -4.59 -8.04 7.39
CA GLY A 136 -4.87 -7.72 6.00
C GLY A 136 -4.74 -6.22 5.69
N LEU A 137 -4.51 -5.93 4.41
CA LEU A 137 -4.63 -4.57 3.89
C LEU A 137 -6.09 -4.13 3.96
N CYS A 138 -6.38 -3.00 4.63
CA CYS A 138 -7.74 -2.47 4.74
C CYS A 138 -7.90 -1.09 4.08
N TRP A 139 -6.79 -0.39 3.80
CA TRP A 139 -6.81 0.91 3.15
C TRP A 139 -5.47 1.22 2.51
N THR A 140 -5.44 2.14 1.54
CA THR A 140 -4.21 2.70 0.95
C THR A 140 -4.26 4.23 1.04
N GLU A 141 -3.21 4.87 1.54
CA GLU A 141 -3.13 6.32 1.63
C GLU A 141 -2.03 6.88 0.75
N LEU A 142 -2.34 7.88 -0.05
CA LEU A 142 -1.35 8.67 -0.78
C LEU A 142 -1.14 10.01 -0.08
N TYR A 143 0.07 10.26 0.40
CA TYR A 143 0.48 11.58 0.84
C TYR A 143 1.12 12.31 -0.34
N ALA A 144 0.45 13.37 -0.80
CA ALA A 144 0.83 14.12 -1.99
C ALA A 144 1.04 15.62 -1.67
N THR A 145 1.97 16.26 -2.34
CA THR A 145 2.16 17.71 -2.23
C THR A 145 1.20 18.50 -3.12
N ASP A 146 0.62 17.84 -4.13
CA ASP A 146 -0.44 18.33 -4.99
C ASP A 146 -1.50 17.23 -5.13
N ALA A 147 -2.47 17.22 -4.21
CA ALA A 147 -3.53 16.21 -4.19
C ALA A 147 -4.39 16.26 -5.47
N ALA A 148 -4.69 17.45 -5.97
CA ALA A 148 -5.51 17.61 -7.19
C ALA A 148 -4.79 17.03 -8.42
N GLY A 149 -3.48 17.28 -8.56
CA GLY A 149 -2.66 16.72 -9.62
C GLY A 149 -2.54 15.19 -9.52
N ALA A 150 -2.40 14.66 -8.30
CA ALA A 150 -2.39 13.21 -8.06
C ALA A 150 -3.73 12.57 -8.45
N LEU A 151 -4.86 13.13 -8.01
CA LEU A 151 -6.20 12.64 -8.34
C LEU A 151 -6.44 12.63 -9.85
N ALA A 152 -6.09 13.71 -10.57
CA ALA A 152 -6.22 13.79 -12.02
C ALA A 152 -5.37 12.73 -12.74
N PHE A 153 -4.18 12.42 -12.23
CA PHE A 153 -3.33 11.36 -12.74
C PHE A 153 -3.99 9.98 -12.58
N TYR A 154 -4.39 9.61 -11.36
CA TYR A 154 -4.99 8.30 -11.10
C TYR A 154 -6.38 8.14 -11.71
N GLU A 155 -7.17 9.21 -11.85
CA GLU A 155 -8.40 9.23 -12.66
C GLU A 155 -8.09 8.90 -14.13
N THR A 156 -7.04 9.50 -14.71
CA THR A 156 -6.63 9.20 -16.09
C THR A 156 -6.17 7.76 -16.27
N VAL A 157 -5.44 7.20 -15.30
CA VAL A 157 -4.84 5.85 -15.39
C VAL A 157 -5.86 4.76 -15.09
N PHE A 158 -6.69 4.94 -14.04
CA PHE A 158 -7.59 3.90 -13.52
C PHE A 158 -9.08 4.27 -13.60
N GLY A 159 -9.41 5.52 -13.95
CA GLY A 159 -10.77 6.00 -13.92
C GLY A 159 -11.33 6.17 -12.52
N TRP A 160 -10.51 6.33 -11.50
CA TRP A 160 -10.98 6.46 -10.12
C TRP A 160 -11.98 7.59 -9.95
N GLN A 161 -13.05 7.29 -9.23
CA GLN A 161 -13.97 8.28 -8.68
C GLN A 161 -13.44 8.75 -7.32
N HIS A 162 -13.69 10.00 -6.98
CA HIS A 162 -13.26 10.55 -5.70
C HIS A 162 -14.33 11.40 -5.04
N GLU A 163 -14.29 11.45 -3.72
CA GLU A 163 -15.20 12.23 -2.88
C GLU A 163 -14.41 12.90 -1.75
N ASP A 164 -14.62 14.20 -1.61
CA ASP A 164 -13.99 15.01 -0.56
C ASP A 164 -14.74 14.86 0.77
N THR A 165 -13.99 14.60 1.84
CA THR A 165 -14.50 14.57 3.20
C THR A 165 -13.70 15.52 4.09
N PRO A 166 -14.35 16.18 5.09
CA PRO A 166 -13.61 16.97 6.07
C PRO A 166 -12.63 16.08 6.86
N MET A 167 -11.44 16.58 7.13
CA MET A 167 -10.51 15.93 8.06
C MET A 167 -11.10 15.85 9.46
N PRO A 168 -11.06 14.69 10.15
CA PRO A 168 -11.52 14.59 11.53
C PRO A 168 -10.73 15.53 12.44
N GLY A 169 -11.43 16.49 13.07
CA GLY A 169 -10.86 17.39 14.07
C GLY A 169 -9.94 18.49 13.57
N GLY A 170 -9.86 18.75 12.26
CA GLY A 170 -8.96 19.75 11.70
C GLY A 170 -9.51 20.52 10.51
N ASP A 171 -8.75 21.54 10.12
CA ASP A 171 -8.95 22.25 8.87
C ASP A 171 -8.25 21.42 7.75
N GLY A 172 -9.00 21.02 6.75
CA GLY A 172 -8.46 20.30 5.60
C GLY A 172 -9.45 19.32 4.98
N THR A 173 -9.04 18.77 3.84
CA THR A 173 -9.83 17.81 3.07
C THR A 173 -9.05 16.50 2.96
N TYR A 174 -9.74 15.40 3.19
CA TYR A 174 -9.31 14.06 2.85
C TYR A 174 -10.13 13.57 1.67
N THR A 175 -9.49 13.17 0.59
CA THR A 175 -10.21 12.75 -0.62
C THR A 175 -10.21 11.22 -0.70
N ILE A 176 -11.39 10.62 -0.54
CA ILE A 176 -11.59 9.17 -0.68
C ILE A 176 -11.61 8.78 -2.15
N VAL A 177 -11.00 7.63 -2.49
CA VAL A 177 -10.96 7.09 -3.85
C VAL A 177 -11.67 5.75 -3.96
N THR A 178 -12.39 5.57 -5.07
CA THR A 178 -13.18 4.38 -5.39
C THR A 178 -12.90 3.96 -6.83
N PRO A 179 -12.78 2.66 -7.17
CA PRO A 179 -12.58 2.21 -8.55
C PRO A 179 -13.75 2.63 -9.45
N ALA A 180 -13.47 2.84 -10.74
CA ALA A 180 -14.44 3.27 -11.72
C ALA A 180 -15.71 2.41 -11.74
N GLY A 181 -16.86 3.06 -11.70
CA GLY A 181 -18.18 2.40 -11.79
C GLY A 181 -18.55 1.51 -10.60
N GLN A 182 -17.76 1.56 -9.52
CA GLN A 182 -18.06 0.82 -8.31
C GLN A 182 -18.85 1.66 -7.30
N PRO A 183 -19.67 1.05 -6.44
CA PRO A 183 -20.38 1.76 -5.39
C PRO A 183 -19.41 2.24 -4.30
N ALA A 184 -19.84 3.21 -3.49
CA ALA A 184 -19.01 3.84 -2.46
C ALA A 184 -18.44 2.83 -1.44
N GLU A 185 -19.14 1.72 -1.17
CA GLU A 185 -18.67 0.65 -0.29
C GLU A 185 -17.38 -0.04 -0.79
N ARG A 186 -17.04 0.15 -2.08
CA ARG A 186 -15.80 -0.33 -2.70
C ARG A 186 -14.64 0.67 -2.61
N MET A 187 -14.79 1.75 -1.86
CA MET A 187 -13.67 2.65 -1.54
C MET A 187 -12.49 1.86 -0.99
N HIS A 188 -11.28 2.21 -1.40
CA HIS A 188 -10.09 1.43 -1.04
C HIS A 188 -8.92 2.29 -0.56
N GLY A 189 -9.03 3.60 -0.64
CA GLY A 189 -7.94 4.47 -0.27
C GLY A 189 -8.33 5.93 -0.22
N GLY A 190 -7.36 6.76 0.09
CA GLY A 190 -7.53 8.20 0.08
C GLY A 190 -6.25 8.95 -0.26
N VAL A 191 -6.42 10.21 -0.62
CA VAL A 191 -5.35 11.15 -0.93
C VAL A 191 -5.37 12.27 0.09
N LEU A 192 -4.23 12.50 0.74
CA LEU A 192 -4.02 13.57 1.70
C LEU A 192 -3.05 14.61 1.13
N GLN A 193 -3.51 15.88 1.07
CA GLN A 193 -2.64 17.00 0.78
C GLN A 193 -1.75 17.28 1.98
N VAL A 194 -0.42 17.17 1.78
CA VAL A 194 0.56 17.44 2.83
C VAL A 194 1.62 18.43 2.34
N GLY A 195 2.16 19.22 3.26
CA GLY A 195 3.30 20.06 2.94
C GLY A 195 4.61 19.26 2.83
N PRO A 196 5.63 19.77 2.12
CA PRO A 196 6.93 19.09 2.00
C PRO A 196 7.59 18.76 3.35
N ALA A 197 7.32 19.56 4.38
CA ALA A 197 7.85 19.34 5.74
C ALA A 197 7.19 18.13 6.43
N GLU A 198 5.98 17.75 6.03
CA GLU A 198 5.23 16.62 6.60
C GLU A 198 5.61 15.29 5.96
N LEU A 199 6.25 15.33 4.78
CA LEU A 199 6.80 14.15 4.10
C LEU A 199 8.18 13.74 4.67
N THR A 200 8.41 13.92 5.97
CA THR A 200 9.71 13.62 6.61
C THR A 200 10.05 12.13 6.53
N LEU A 201 9.06 11.24 6.65
CA LEU A 201 9.25 9.79 6.56
C LEU A 201 9.72 9.37 5.17
N SER A 202 9.12 9.93 4.13
CA SER A 202 9.50 9.70 2.73
C SER A 202 10.57 10.69 2.22
N ARG A 203 11.17 11.51 3.12
CA ARG A 203 12.20 12.55 2.83
C ARG A 203 11.75 13.54 1.76
N GLY A 204 10.52 14.01 1.86
CA GLY A 204 9.97 15.03 0.98
C GLY A 204 9.44 14.51 -0.35
N THR A 205 9.32 13.19 -0.53
CA THR A 205 8.75 12.60 -1.73
C THR A 205 7.35 12.06 -1.42
N PRO A 206 6.32 12.37 -2.22
CA PRO A 206 5.03 11.72 -2.14
C PRO A 206 5.12 10.19 -2.12
N SER A 207 4.30 9.53 -1.32
CA SER A 207 4.36 8.08 -1.14
C SER A 207 3.02 7.48 -0.77
N TRP A 208 2.85 6.21 -1.15
CA TRP A 208 1.74 5.37 -0.74
C TRP A 208 2.06 4.68 0.59
N HIS A 209 1.07 4.68 1.50
CA HIS A 209 1.13 4.03 2.80
C HIS A 209 0.07 2.93 2.88
N PRO A 210 0.44 1.67 3.10
CA PRO A 210 -0.54 0.64 3.40
C PRO A 210 -1.08 0.82 4.81
N VAL A 211 -2.38 0.62 4.98
CA VAL A 211 -3.04 0.54 6.28
C VAL A 211 -3.42 -0.91 6.54
N PHE A 212 -2.88 -1.47 7.60
CA PHE A 212 -3.15 -2.83 8.01
C PHE A 212 -4.16 -2.88 9.15
N ALA A 213 -5.20 -3.69 8.98
CA ALA A 213 -6.14 -3.95 10.06
C ALA A 213 -5.49 -4.82 11.15
N VAL A 214 -5.64 -4.41 12.41
CA VAL A 214 -5.15 -5.14 13.56
C VAL A 214 -6.25 -5.25 14.63
N PRO A 215 -6.26 -6.34 15.43
CA PRO A 215 -7.25 -6.50 16.50
C PRO A 215 -7.17 -5.41 17.58
N SER A 216 -5.95 -4.93 17.89
CA SER A 216 -5.67 -3.88 18.85
C SER A 216 -4.51 -3.02 18.33
N CYS A 217 -4.80 -1.77 18.00
CA CYS A 217 -3.78 -0.82 17.53
C CYS A 217 -2.74 -0.54 18.62
N ASP A 218 -3.14 -0.44 19.90
CA ASP A 218 -2.23 -0.19 21.00
C ASP A 218 -1.23 -1.35 21.17
N GLU A 219 -1.72 -2.60 21.22
CA GLU A 219 -0.85 -3.77 21.32
C GLU A 219 0.07 -3.95 20.11
N ALA A 220 -0.44 -3.66 18.90
CA ALA A 220 0.38 -3.72 17.69
C ALA A 220 1.46 -2.62 17.70
N ALA A 221 1.13 -1.41 18.14
CA ALA A 221 2.08 -0.31 18.30
C ALA A 221 3.17 -0.64 19.36
N ASP A 222 2.81 -1.33 20.45
CA ASP A 222 3.80 -1.79 21.43
C ASP A 222 4.73 -2.84 20.81
N ARG A 223 4.21 -3.78 20.02
CA ARG A 223 5.04 -4.74 19.26
C ARG A 223 5.97 -4.06 18.27
N VAL A 224 5.52 -2.96 17.61
CA VAL A 224 6.40 -2.15 16.74
C VAL A 224 7.60 -1.63 17.53
N ARG A 225 7.38 -1.02 18.70
CA ARG A 225 8.45 -0.50 19.57
C ARG A 225 9.39 -1.61 20.06
N ASP A 226 8.84 -2.72 20.53
CA ASP A 226 9.59 -3.87 21.04
C ASP A 226 10.47 -4.54 19.98
N ARG A 227 10.13 -4.39 18.70
CA ARG A 227 10.86 -4.92 17.54
C ARG A 227 11.75 -3.90 16.85
N GLY A 228 11.98 -2.73 17.48
CA GLY A 228 12.89 -1.70 16.98
C GLY A 228 12.33 -0.79 15.90
N GLY A 229 11.03 -0.84 15.62
CA GLY A 229 10.33 0.14 14.81
C GLY A 229 9.98 1.40 15.59
N ILE A 230 9.42 2.38 14.93
CA ILE A 230 9.04 3.66 15.53
C ILE A 230 7.54 3.88 15.33
N VAL A 231 6.84 4.24 16.40
CA VAL A 231 5.49 4.80 16.32
C VAL A 231 5.63 6.31 16.21
N VAL A 232 5.33 6.84 15.03
CA VAL A 232 5.55 8.25 14.68
C VAL A 232 4.38 9.11 15.14
N ILE A 233 3.14 8.61 14.96
CA ILE A 233 1.90 9.28 15.37
C ILE A 233 1.00 8.24 16.04
N GLY A 234 0.33 8.62 17.11
CA GLY A 234 -0.64 7.79 17.80
C GLY A 234 -0.02 6.78 18.79
N PRO A 235 -0.73 5.71 19.15
CA PRO A 235 -2.12 5.37 18.78
C PRO A 235 -3.14 6.42 19.21
N GLU A 236 -3.97 6.86 18.28
CA GLU A 236 -5.02 7.84 18.54
C GLU A 236 -6.34 7.42 17.89
N THR A 237 -7.46 7.91 18.43
CA THR A 237 -8.78 7.58 17.92
C THR A 237 -9.26 8.67 16.97
N ALA A 238 -9.54 8.28 15.72
CA ALA A 238 -10.25 9.07 14.73
C ALA A 238 -11.74 8.70 14.79
N PRO A 239 -12.63 9.57 15.29
CA PRO A 239 -14.06 9.26 15.44
C PRO A 239 -14.70 8.85 14.10
N GLY A 240 -15.47 7.75 14.09
CA GLY A 240 -16.12 7.21 12.90
C GLY A 240 -15.19 6.40 11.97
N ILE A 241 -13.90 6.32 12.28
CA ILE A 241 -12.91 5.56 11.49
C ILE A 241 -12.32 4.43 12.33
N GLY A 242 -11.74 4.73 13.47
CA GLY A 242 -11.09 3.74 14.31
C GLY A 242 -9.91 4.29 15.08
N ARG A 243 -9.11 3.37 15.64
CA ARG A 243 -7.89 3.69 16.36
C ARG A 243 -6.67 3.39 15.48
N MET A 244 -5.82 4.39 15.27
CA MET A 244 -4.77 4.37 14.25
C MET A 244 -3.40 4.74 14.84
N ALA A 245 -2.34 4.21 14.24
CA ALA A 245 -0.97 4.61 14.50
C ALA A 245 -0.15 4.60 13.20
N VAL A 246 0.58 5.68 12.94
CA VAL A 246 1.57 5.75 11.86
C VAL A 246 2.90 5.25 12.38
N CYS A 247 3.47 4.29 11.69
CA CYS A 247 4.66 3.57 12.13
C CYS A 247 5.72 3.50 11.03
N THR A 248 6.97 3.25 11.44
CA THR A 248 8.05 2.80 10.55
C THR A 248 8.66 1.51 11.05
N ASP A 249 9.06 0.66 10.12
CA ASP A 249 9.88 -0.50 10.44
C ASP A 249 11.34 -0.10 10.75
N PRO A 250 12.19 -1.02 11.24
CA PRO A 250 13.60 -0.70 11.52
C PRO A 250 14.43 -0.25 10.31
N SER A 251 13.96 -0.53 9.09
CA SER A 251 14.59 -0.13 7.83
C SER A 251 14.03 1.18 7.26
N GLY A 252 13.01 1.75 7.92
CA GLY A 252 12.39 3.03 7.58
C GLY A 252 11.24 2.91 6.58
N ALA A 253 10.66 1.73 6.35
CA ALA A 253 9.41 1.62 5.61
C ALA A 253 8.24 2.03 6.50
N ASP A 254 7.44 2.95 6.00
CA ASP A 254 6.28 3.51 6.67
C ASP A 254 5.00 2.71 6.37
N PHE A 255 4.16 2.59 7.38
CA PHE A 255 2.87 1.91 7.32
C PHE A 255 1.94 2.40 8.43
N VAL A 256 0.66 2.13 8.29
CA VAL A 256 -0.35 2.49 9.28
C VAL A 256 -0.98 1.23 9.87
N LEU A 257 -1.18 1.24 11.18
CA LEU A 257 -1.96 0.24 11.89
C LEU A 257 -3.34 0.81 12.18
N MET A 258 -4.39 0.02 12.00
CA MET A 258 -5.76 0.45 12.28
C MET A 258 -6.57 -0.66 12.94
N THR A 259 -7.25 -0.30 14.05
CA THR A 259 -8.38 -1.06 14.57
C THR A 259 -9.65 -0.31 14.19
N PRO A 260 -10.46 -0.82 13.23
CA PRO A 260 -11.67 -0.13 12.78
C PRO A 260 -12.67 0.07 13.93
N GLU A 261 -13.36 1.19 13.94
CA GLU A 261 -14.52 1.39 14.81
C GLU A 261 -15.66 0.46 14.36
N ARG A 262 -16.29 -0.27 15.29
CA ARG A 262 -17.34 -1.25 15.03
C ARG A 262 -18.72 -0.66 15.15
#